data_08741dd1754f4a8923efdb7c408fc048
#
_entry.id   08741dd1754f4a8923efdb7c408fc048
#
_cell.length_a   1.000
_cell.length_b   1.000
_cell.length_c   1.000
_cell.angle_alpha   90.00
_cell.angle_beta   90.00
_cell.angle_gamma   90.00
#
_symmetry.space_group_name_H-M   'P 1'
#
loop_
_entity.id
_entity.type
_entity.pdbx_description
1 polymer ?
#
loop_
_entity_poly.entity_id
_entity_poly.type
_entity_poly.pdbx_seq_one_letter_code
_entity_poly.pdbx_strand_id
1 'polypeptide(L)'
;MRGREQMIEGLFWLCVVAATYSYFWYPAILLILPPRKARFNLVALPVRKIAIVIAARNEASKINEKLANTLALDPAGTMLDLMVASDASDDATDDIVRSYADRGIRLVRSPERKGKEHAQELAIGSTDADVIVFTDAGTILPEDALIHLLDAFRDPTVGAVSSVDRFLTEDGTLQGEGAYVRYEMWLRDLETRFHSLVGLSGSFFAARRNVCAKWDNRVQSDFGTALSCVQLGMRAISDRRVIGYYKNISDTQKEYQRKVRTVTRGMGSLRIRAEVLNVSRYGRFSFEVFSHKVMRWATPWFLLGALATNAALASRGGGYRLLLVIQLALYLSPIVSRFVPRLRNIGPARIGIYFVEVNVAILHAALLTLSGRTILTWEPSKR
;
A
#
# COMPACT_ATOMS: atom_id res chain seq x y z
N MET A 1 0.64 -44.88 16.51
CA MET A 1 1.52 -43.78 16.90
C MET A 1 2.27 -43.19 15.70
N ARG A 2 2.99 -43.94 14.85
CA ARG A 2 3.74 -43.43 13.66
C ARG A 2 2.90 -42.58 12.71
N GLY A 3 1.65 -42.93 12.38
CA GLY A 3 0.81 -42.16 11.43
C GLY A 3 0.42 -40.76 11.93
N ARG A 4 0.09 -40.63 13.22
CA ARG A 4 -0.24 -39.33 13.86
C ARG A 4 0.99 -38.39 13.84
N GLU A 5 2.11 -38.97 13.99
CA GLU A 5 3.37 -38.28 14.08
C GLU A 5 3.82 -37.78 12.71
N GLN A 6 3.70 -38.57 11.64
CA GLN A 6 3.94 -38.15 10.26
C GLN A 6 2.98 -37.02 9.84
N MET A 7 1.74 -37.09 10.32
CA MET A 7 0.76 -36.03 10.08
C MET A 7 1.18 -34.68 10.73
N ILE A 8 1.67 -34.69 11.98
CA ILE A 8 2.15 -33.47 12.67
C ILE A 8 3.39 -32.92 11.94
N GLU A 9 4.30 -33.78 11.49
CA GLU A 9 5.46 -33.38 10.72
C GLU A 9 5.06 -32.74 9.37
N GLY A 10 4.14 -33.38 8.64
CA GLY A 10 3.60 -32.82 7.40
C GLY A 10 2.92 -31.46 7.63
N LEU A 11 2.16 -31.32 8.74
CA LEU A 11 1.52 -30.04 9.09
C LEU A 11 2.55 -28.96 9.46
N PHE A 12 3.63 -29.32 10.16
CA PHE A 12 4.73 -28.39 10.46
C PHE A 12 5.32 -27.81 9.17
N TRP A 13 5.72 -28.68 8.24
CA TRP A 13 6.33 -28.23 6.99
C TRP A 13 5.34 -27.47 6.10
N LEU A 14 4.06 -27.87 6.07
CA LEU A 14 3.01 -27.11 5.41
C LEU A 14 2.90 -25.68 5.96
N CYS A 15 2.90 -25.54 7.29
CA CYS A 15 2.87 -24.22 7.94
C CYS A 15 4.12 -23.39 7.61
N VAL A 16 5.32 -23.99 7.59
CA VAL A 16 6.55 -23.31 7.22
C VAL A 16 6.51 -22.81 5.79
N VAL A 17 6.11 -23.66 4.84
CA VAL A 17 5.98 -23.29 3.42
C VAL A 17 4.92 -22.19 3.25
N ALA A 18 3.77 -22.32 3.89
CA ALA A 18 2.69 -21.34 3.81
C ALA A 18 3.09 -19.99 4.45
N ALA A 19 3.81 -19.98 5.58
CA ALA A 19 4.31 -18.77 6.21
C ALA A 19 5.34 -18.03 5.36
N THR A 20 6.12 -18.74 4.57
CA THR A 20 7.15 -18.18 3.67
C THR A 20 6.63 -17.88 2.27
N TYR A 21 5.41 -18.36 1.92
CA TYR A 21 4.85 -18.31 0.57
C TYR A 21 4.85 -16.91 -0.03
N SER A 22 4.22 -15.96 0.62
CA SER A 22 4.03 -14.59 0.12
C SER A 22 5.33 -13.80 0.00
N TYR A 23 6.40 -14.22 0.71
CA TYR A 23 7.68 -13.52 0.74
C TYR A 23 8.72 -14.11 -0.20
N PHE A 24 8.68 -15.42 -0.46
CA PHE A 24 9.70 -16.11 -1.26
C PHE A 24 9.12 -16.85 -2.47
N TRP A 25 8.10 -17.68 -2.27
CA TRP A 25 7.55 -18.52 -3.33
C TRP A 25 6.76 -17.71 -4.36
N TYR A 26 5.93 -16.79 -3.91
CA TYR A 26 5.15 -15.94 -4.82
C TYR A 26 6.03 -15.10 -5.75
N PRO A 27 7.01 -14.31 -5.28
CA PRO A 27 7.90 -13.60 -6.20
C PRO A 27 8.73 -14.53 -7.07
N ALA A 28 9.17 -15.73 -6.57
CA ALA A 28 9.84 -16.71 -7.39
C ALA A 28 8.96 -17.23 -8.54
N ILE A 29 7.67 -17.46 -8.27
CA ILE A 29 6.69 -17.82 -9.30
C ILE A 29 6.54 -16.69 -10.33
N LEU A 30 6.44 -15.42 -9.89
CA LEU A 30 6.35 -14.26 -10.79
C LEU A 30 7.57 -14.10 -11.69
N LEU A 31 8.78 -14.49 -11.21
CA LEU A 31 10.00 -14.46 -12.03
C LEU A 31 9.96 -15.46 -13.19
N ILE A 32 9.35 -16.62 -12.97
CA ILE A 32 9.30 -17.72 -13.94
C ILE A 32 8.14 -17.53 -14.92
N LEU A 33 7.02 -16.95 -14.45
CA LEU A 33 5.84 -16.79 -15.29
C LEU A 33 6.07 -15.74 -16.39
N PRO A 34 5.51 -16.00 -17.61
CA PRO A 34 5.67 -15.09 -18.73
C PRO A 34 4.99 -13.74 -18.44
N PRO A 35 5.62 -12.63 -18.88
CA PRO A 35 5.01 -11.32 -18.77
C PRO A 35 3.70 -11.24 -19.53
N ARG A 36 2.88 -10.25 -19.22
CA ARG A 36 1.68 -9.95 -20.00
C ARG A 36 2.09 -9.54 -21.40
N LYS A 37 1.44 -10.13 -22.41
CA LYS A 37 1.60 -9.72 -23.80
C LYS A 37 1.02 -8.31 -23.99
N ALA A 38 1.80 -7.41 -24.57
CA ALA A 38 1.31 -6.09 -24.94
C ALA A 38 0.18 -6.23 -26.00
N ARG A 39 -0.87 -5.44 -25.87
CA ARG A 39 -1.94 -5.32 -26.86
C ARG A 39 -1.66 -4.11 -27.73
N PHE A 40 -1.06 -4.32 -28.91
CA PHE A 40 -0.61 -3.25 -29.81
C PHE A 40 -1.74 -2.50 -30.56
N ASN A 41 -2.99 -2.98 -30.49
CA ASN A 41 -4.08 -2.49 -31.35
C ASN A 41 -5.04 -1.50 -30.66
N LEU A 42 -4.71 -1.01 -29.48
CA LEU A 42 -5.55 -0.05 -28.76
C LEU A 42 -4.93 1.34 -28.88
N VAL A 43 -5.71 2.31 -29.37
CA VAL A 43 -5.30 3.72 -29.43
C VAL A 43 -5.61 4.35 -28.06
N ALA A 44 -4.59 4.93 -27.43
CA ALA A 44 -4.79 5.71 -26.21
C ALA A 44 -5.51 7.03 -26.56
N LEU A 45 -6.56 7.35 -25.83
CA LEU A 45 -7.13 8.70 -25.90
C LEU A 45 -6.15 9.68 -25.26
N PRO A 46 -5.91 10.84 -25.89
CA PRO A 46 -5.03 11.84 -25.32
C PRO A 46 -5.61 12.37 -23.99
N VAL A 47 -4.75 12.50 -23.00
CA VAL A 47 -5.11 13.16 -21.74
C VAL A 47 -4.99 14.67 -21.96
N ARG A 48 -6.10 15.39 -21.86
CA ARG A 48 -6.17 16.83 -22.09
C ARG A 48 -6.23 17.61 -20.77
N LYS A 49 -6.86 17.03 -19.76
CA LYS A 49 -7.06 17.65 -18.46
C LYS A 49 -6.70 16.68 -17.32
N ILE A 50 -5.93 17.18 -16.37
CA ILE A 50 -5.53 16.47 -15.15
C ILE A 50 -6.12 17.21 -13.95
N ALA A 51 -6.81 16.49 -13.07
CA ALA A 51 -7.14 17.00 -11.75
C ALA A 51 -6.10 16.54 -10.72
N ILE A 52 -5.60 17.45 -9.89
CA ILE A 52 -4.75 17.11 -8.75
C ILE A 52 -5.56 17.29 -7.48
N VAL A 53 -5.82 16.20 -6.78
CA VAL A 53 -6.60 16.12 -5.55
C VAL A 53 -5.67 15.91 -4.37
N ILE A 54 -5.48 16.96 -3.57
CA ILE A 54 -4.68 16.92 -2.34
C ILE A 54 -5.61 16.60 -1.18
N ALA A 55 -5.46 15.43 -0.56
CA ALA A 55 -6.23 15.08 0.63
C ALA A 55 -5.66 15.76 1.87
N ALA A 56 -6.51 16.48 2.62
CA ALA A 56 -6.10 17.22 3.81
C ALA A 56 -7.09 17.05 4.98
N ARG A 57 -6.54 16.93 6.18
CA ARG A 57 -7.25 17.05 7.45
C ARG A 57 -6.29 17.57 8.51
N ASN A 58 -6.49 18.79 9.00
CA ASN A 58 -5.65 19.41 10.01
C ASN A 58 -4.15 19.41 9.63
N GLU A 59 -3.86 19.92 8.43
CA GLU A 59 -2.53 19.98 7.83
C GLU A 59 -1.99 21.43 7.71
N ALA A 60 -2.47 22.35 8.55
CA ALA A 60 -2.09 23.78 8.49
C ALA A 60 -0.58 24.00 8.45
N SER A 61 0.20 23.14 9.12
CA SER A 61 1.67 23.25 9.18
C SER A 61 2.38 22.86 7.87
N LYS A 62 1.72 22.14 6.94
CA LYS A 62 2.33 21.57 5.73
C LYS A 62 1.64 21.99 4.46
N ILE A 63 0.37 22.37 4.55
CA ILE A 63 -0.45 22.61 3.36
C ILE A 63 0.14 23.72 2.48
N ASN A 64 0.73 24.75 3.08
CA ASN A 64 1.35 25.84 2.34
C ASN A 64 2.52 25.38 1.44
N GLU A 65 3.43 24.54 2.00
CA GLU A 65 4.53 23.92 1.26
C GLU A 65 3.99 23.04 0.12
N LYS A 66 2.95 22.24 0.40
CA LYS A 66 2.30 21.38 -0.59
C LYS A 66 1.66 22.17 -1.73
N LEU A 67 0.97 23.26 -1.44
CA LEU A 67 0.34 24.11 -2.47
C LEU A 67 1.41 24.77 -3.37
N ALA A 68 2.49 25.29 -2.78
CA ALA A 68 3.62 25.83 -3.53
C ALA A 68 4.27 24.76 -4.44
N ASN A 69 4.52 23.55 -3.91
CA ASN A 69 5.03 22.42 -4.68
C ASN A 69 4.10 22.04 -5.85
N THR A 70 2.78 22.01 -5.60
CA THR A 70 1.80 21.65 -6.63
C THR A 70 1.73 22.67 -7.77
N LEU A 71 1.89 23.96 -7.46
CA LEU A 71 1.92 25.04 -8.46
C LEU A 71 3.22 25.07 -9.28
N ALA A 72 4.28 24.44 -8.80
CA ALA A 72 5.55 24.33 -9.51
C ALA A 72 5.62 23.13 -10.47
N LEU A 73 4.60 22.26 -10.50
CA LEU A 73 4.58 21.10 -11.38
C LEU A 73 4.47 21.51 -12.84
N ASP A 74 5.26 20.89 -13.71
CA ASP A 74 5.11 21.02 -15.17
C ASP A 74 3.78 20.39 -15.61
N PRO A 75 2.86 21.15 -16.21
CA PRO A 75 1.58 20.63 -16.68
C PRO A 75 1.69 19.64 -17.84
N ALA A 76 2.88 19.43 -18.40
CA ALA A 76 3.16 18.51 -19.50
C ALA A 76 2.21 18.71 -20.71
N GLY A 77 1.82 19.96 -20.99
CA GLY A 77 0.91 20.32 -22.08
C GLY A 77 -0.57 20.05 -21.81
N THR A 78 -0.96 19.77 -20.56
CA THR A 78 -2.35 19.54 -20.16
C THR A 78 -2.92 20.72 -19.38
N MET A 79 -4.25 20.79 -19.26
CA MET A 79 -4.92 21.69 -18.34
C MET A 79 -4.91 21.08 -16.92
N LEU A 80 -4.53 21.89 -15.93
CA LEU A 80 -4.56 21.47 -14.54
C LEU A 80 -5.81 22.00 -13.82
N ASP A 81 -6.47 21.12 -13.07
CA ASP A 81 -7.55 21.44 -12.14
C ASP A 81 -7.06 21.10 -10.72
N LEU A 82 -6.61 22.12 -9.99
CA LEU A 82 -5.95 21.96 -8.69
C LEU A 82 -6.95 22.07 -7.56
N MET A 83 -7.05 21.06 -6.68
CA MET A 83 -7.99 21.09 -5.59
C MET A 83 -7.48 20.42 -4.33
N VAL A 84 -7.90 20.95 -3.19
CA VAL A 84 -7.72 20.35 -1.87
C VAL A 84 -9.04 19.74 -1.41
N ALA A 85 -9.03 18.43 -1.20
CA ALA A 85 -10.14 17.69 -0.61
C ALA A 85 -9.99 17.67 0.91
N SER A 86 -10.69 18.60 1.60
CA SER A 86 -10.65 18.74 3.05
C SER A 86 -11.72 17.90 3.74
N ASP A 87 -11.32 16.99 4.63
CA ASP A 87 -12.21 16.17 5.47
C ASP A 87 -12.63 16.94 6.72
N ALA A 88 -13.34 18.07 6.53
CA ALA A 88 -13.83 18.96 7.57
C ALA A 88 -12.73 19.40 8.56
N SER A 89 -11.62 19.96 8.05
CA SER A 89 -10.54 20.50 8.90
C SER A 89 -11.10 21.53 9.89
N ASP A 90 -10.55 21.51 11.11
CA ASP A 90 -10.94 22.40 12.22
C ASP A 90 -9.78 23.30 12.68
N ASP A 91 -8.64 23.26 11.98
CA ASP A 91 -7.53 24.18 12.10
C ASP A 91 -7.48 25.20 10.93
N ALA A 92 -6.38 25.93 10.77
CA ALA A 92 -6.23 26.93 9.72
C ALA A 92 -6.05 26.34 8.29
N THR A 93 -6.13 25.02 8.08
CA THR A 93 -5.91 24.39 6.77
C THR A 93 -6.79 24.99 5.68
N ASP A 94 -8.09 25.08 5.94
CA ASP A 94 -9.07 25.54 4.93
C ASP A 94 -8.88 27.01 4.57
N ASP A 95 -8.51 27.86 5.55
CA ASP A 95 -8.25 29.29 5.32
C ASP A 95 -6.96 29.52 4.51
N ILE A 96 -5.92 28.73 4.79
CA ILE A 96 -4.71 28.75 3.97
C ILE A 96 -5.04 28.36 2.53
N VAL A 97 -5.83 27.32 2.30
CA VAL A 97 -6.22 26.90 0.94
C VAL A 97 -7.02 27.99 0.23
N ARG A 98 -7.97 28.65 0.91
CA ARG A 98 -8.75 29.77 0.33
C ARG A 98 -7.86 30.94 -0.11
N SER A 99 -6.75 31.20 0.59
CA SER A 99 -5.80 32.26 0.20
C SER A 99 -5.06 31.98 -1.13
N TYR A 100 -5.17 30.75 -1.66
CA TYR A 100 -4.61 30.36 -2.96
C TYR A 100 -5.67 30.36 -4.10
N ALA A 101 -6.90 30.80 -3.84
CA ALA A 101 -7.96 30.79 -4.86
C ALA A 101 -7.59 31.57 -6.12
N ASP A 102 -6.99 32.76 -5.97
CA ASP A 102 -6.52 33.59 -7.11
C ASP A 102 -5.39 32.94 -7.91
N ARG A 103 -4.74 31.89 -7.36
CA ARG A 103 -3.73 31.07 -8.01
C ARG A 103 -4.30 29.80 -8.64
N GLY A 104 -5.63 29.65 -8.69
CA GLY A 104 -6.34 28.56 -9.33
C GLY A 104 -6.50 27.29 -8.47
N ILE A 105 -6.25 27.36 -7.15
CA ILE A 105 -6.48 26.23 -6.24
C ILE A 105 -7.87 26.32 -5.63
N ARG A 106 -8.67 25.26 -5.76
CA ARG A 106 -10.02 25.18 -5.22
C ARG A 106 -10.07 24.36 -3.95
N LEU A 107 -10.85 24.82 -2.95
CA LEU A 107 -11.18 24.04 -1.78
C LEU A 107 -12.45 23.23 -2.02
N VAL A 108 -12.37 21.91 -1.92
CA VAL A 108 -13.50 20.99 -1.87
C VAL A 108 -13.61 20.46 -0.44
N ARG A 109 -14.53 21.05 0.34
CA ARG A 109 -14.66 20.74 1.77
C ARG A 109 -15.82 19.80 2.02
N SER A 110 -15.55 18.69 2.73
CA SER A 110 -16.63 17.86 3.31
C SER A 110 -17.37 18.65 4.40
N PRO A 111 -18.70 18.62 4.45
CA PRO A 111 -19.45 19.31 5.49
C PRO A 111 -19.19 18.74 6.89
N GLU A 112 -18.87 17.46 6.99
CA GLU A 112 -18.58 16.73 8.21
C GLU A 112 -17.43 15.73 8.02
N ARG A 113 -16.79 15.31 9.12
CA ARG A 113 -15.69 14.34 9.10
C ARG A 113 -16.20 12.95 8.75
N LYS A 114 -15.92 12.49 7.52
CA LYS A 114 -16.27 11.15 7.01
C LYS A 114 -15.08 10.34 6.48
N GLY A 115 -13.89 10.92 6.55
CA GLY A 115 -12.65 10.27 6.15
C GLY A 115 -12.13 10.69 4.77
N LYS A 116 -10.86 10.35 4.53
CA LYS A 116 -10.11 10.71 3.32
C LYS A 116 -10.86 10.34 2.04
N GLU A 117 -11.37 9.13 1.97
CA GLU A 117 -12.02 8.59 0.78
C GLU A 117 -13.30 9.33 0.42
N HIS A 118 -14.04 9.78 1.42
CA HIS A 118 -15.23 10.60 1.21
C HIS A 118 -14.88 12.01 0.69
N ALA A 119 -13.85 12.64 1.26
CA ALA A 119 -13.39 13.94 0.75
C ALA A 119 -12.87 13.82 -0.69
N GLN A 120 -12.14 12.75 -1.02
CA GLN A 120 -11.71 12.46 -2.38
C GLN A 120 -12.88 12.19 -3.33
N GLU A 121 -13.94 11.51 -2.89
CA GLU A 121 -15.17 11.30 -3.68
C GLU A 121 -15.83 12.61 -4.07
N LEU A 122 -15.95 13.57 -3.16
CA LEU A 122 -16.46 14.92 -3.45
C LEU A 122 -15.59 15.64 -4.49
N ALA A 123 -14.28 15.53 -4.38
CA ALA A 123 -13.35 16.12 -5.34
C ALA A 123 -13.47 15.47 -6.74
N ILE A 124 -13.60 14.13 -6.81
CA ILE A 124 -13.85 13.40 -8.07
C ILE A 124 -15.14 13.90 -8.74
N GLY A 125 -16.19 14.10 -7.96
CA GLY A 125 -17.48 14.60 -8.45
C GLY A 125 -17.45 16.07 -8.94
N SER A 126 -16.44 16.84 -8.53
CA SER A 126 -16.32 18.28 -8.86
C SER A 126 -15.42 18.58 -10.06
N THR A 127 -14.90 17.57 -10.76
CA THR A 127 -14.02 17.73 -11.92
C THR A 127 -14.49 16.87 -13.10
N ASP A 128 -14.15 17.31 -14.32
CA ASP A 128 -14.34 16.56 -15.57
C ASP A 128 -13.01 16.03 -16.17
N ALA A 129 -11.93 16.10 -15.40
CA ALA A 129 -10.59 15.70 -15.85
C ALA A 129 -10.52 14.26 -16.36
N ASP A 130 -9.67 14.00 -17.37
CA ASP A 130 -9.46 12.67 -17.97
C ASP A 130 -8.71 11.72 -17.01
N VAL A 131 -7.78 12.31 -16.24
CA VAL A 131 -6.96 11.63 -15.23
C VAL A 131 -7.03 12.41 -13.93
N ILE A 132 -7.17 11.69 -12.82
CA ILE A 132 -7.21 12.26 -11.48
C ILE A 132 -5.98 11.75 -10.72
N VAL A 133 -5.18 12.69 -10.23
CA VAL A 133 -4.00 12.48 -9.41
C VAL A 133 -4.37 12.68 -7.95
N PHE A 134 -4.09 11.70 -7.12
CA PHE A 134 -4.31 11.75 -5.67
C PHE A 134 -2.98 11.87 -4.96
N THR A 135 -2.87 12.83 -4.06
CA THR A 135 -1.66 13.03 -3.26
C THR A 135 -1.99 13.49 -1.84
N ASP A 136 -1.15 13.11 -0.88
CA ASP A 136 -1.28 13.56 0.50
C ASP A 136 -0.61 14.93 0.69
N ALA A 137 -1.08 15.72 1.67
CA ALA A 137 -0.52 17.03 2.00
C ALA A 137 0.98 16.98 2.38
N GLY A 138 1.45 15.86 2.94
CA GLY A 138 2.85 15.67 3.32
C GLY A 138 3.73 15.06 2.23
N THR A 139 3.24 14.90 1.00
CA THR A 139 4.00 14.31 -0.13
C THR A 139 4.47 15.40 -1.07
N ILE A 140 5.76 15.48 -1.33
CA ILE A 140 6.38 16.41 -2.29
C ILE A 140 6.60 15.68 -3.60
N LEU A 141 6.21 16.32 -4.72
CA LEU A 141 6.33 15.78 -6.06
C LEU A 141 7.46 16.50 -6.81
N PRO A 142 8.29 15.78 -7.60
CA PRO A 142 9.20 16.40 -8.54
C PRO A 142 8.43 17.24 -9.57
N GLU A 143 9.06 18.28 -10.10
CA GLU A 143 8.43 19.16 -11.10
C GLU A 143 7.97 18.39 -12.35
N ASP A 144 8.71 17.36 -12.76
CA ASP A 144 8.46 16.51 -13.93
C ASP A 144 7.53 15.30 -13.66
N ALA A 145 6.98 15.18 -12.43
CA ALA A 145 6.17 14.03 -12.03
C ALA A 145 5.00 13.75 -12.97
N LEU A 146 4.34 14.80 -13.50
CA LEU A 146 3.21 14.65 -14.42
C LEU A 146 3.64 14.19 -15.81
N ILE A 147 4.83 14.54 -16.28
CA ILE A 147 5.38 14.07 -17.56
C ILE A 147 5.49 12.54 -17.56
N HIS A 148 6.11 11.97 -16.54
CA HIS A 148 6.28 10.53 -16.40
C HIS A 148 4.96 9.79 -16.19
N LEU A 149 4.06 10.41 -15.44
CA LEU A 149 2.73 9.87 -15.21
C LEU A 149 1.92 9.79 -16.51
N LEU A 150 1.93 10.86 -17.33
CA LEU A 150 1.26 10.89 -18.64
C LEU A 150 1.85 9.89 -19.62
N ASP A 151 3.18 9.73 -19.61
CA ASP A 151 3.83 8.73 -20.45
C ASP A 151 3.33 7.32 -20.16
N ALA A 152 3.14 6.98 -18.88
CA ALA A 152 2.57 5.69 -18.46
C ALA A 152 1.11 5.49 -18.95
N PHE A 153 0.31 6.56 -19.06
CA PHE A 153 -1.05 6.51 -19.58
C PHE A 153 -1.14 6.44 -21.11
N ARG A 154 -0.03 6.49 -21.85
CA ARG A 154 -0.03 6.19 -23.30
C ARG A 154 -0.43 4.76 -23.59
N ASP A 155 -0.21 3.82 -22.66
CA ASP A 155 -0.78 2.47 -22.75
C ASP A 155 -2.28 2.54 -22.38
N PRO A 156 -3.21 2.31 -23.34
CA PRO A 156 -4.65 2.39 -23.08
C PRO A 156 -5.16 1.33 -22.13
N THR A 157 -4.36 0.28 -21.88
CA THR A 157 -4.71 -0.75 -20.90
C THR A 157 -4.41 -0.32 -19.45
N VAL A 158 -3.66 0.76 -19.27
CA VAL A 158 -3.33 1.31 -17.94
C VAL A 158 -4.49 2.16 -17.44
N GLY A 159 -5.12 1.71 -16.36
CA GLY A 159 -6.20 2.41 -15.66
C GLY A 159 -5.71 3.26 -14.50
N ALA A 160 -4.61 2.84 -13.85
CA ALA A 160 -4.00 3.59 -12.75
C ALA A 160 -2.48 3.41 -12.72
N VAL A 161 -1.79 4.43 -12.20
CA VAL A 161 -0.33 4.48 -12.05
C VAL A 161 -0.01 4.78 -10.60
N SER A 162 0.82 3.94 -9.98
CA SER A 162 1.33 4.10 -8.63
C SER A 162 2.71 4.73 -8.64
N SER A 163 2.95 5.66 -7.73
CA SER A 163 4.30 6.16 -7.48
C SER A 163 5.20 5.12 -6.82
N VAL A 164 6.49 5.39 -6.92
CA VAL A 164 7.53 4.86 -6.05
C VAL A 164 7.76 5.86 -4.92
N ASP A 165 7.66 5.38 -3.70
CA ASP A 165 7.80 6.21 -2.50
C ASP A 165 9.26 6.33 -2.10
N ARG A 166 9.75 7.58 -1.96
CA ARG A 166 11.09 7.91 -1.50
C ARG A 166 11.04 8.64 -0.16
N PHE A 167 11.89 8.23 0.75
CA PHE A 167 11.95 8.87 2.06
C PHE A 167 13.02 9.96 2.08
N LEU A 168 12.66 11.11 2.68
CA LEU A 168 13.58 12.19 2.98
C LEU A 168 13.91 12.19 4.48
N THR A 169 15.14 12.52 4.81
CA THR A 169 15.56 12.87 6.16
C THR A 169 15.04 14.26 6.52
N GLU A 170 15.19 14.68 7.76
CA GLU A 170 14.72 16.02 8.22
C GLU A 170 15.41 17.16 7.49
N ASP A 171 16.67 16.96 7.07
CA ASP A 171 17.46 17.92 6.28
C ASP A 171 17.17 17.90 4.78
N GLY A 172 16.20 17.07 4.33
CA GLY A 172 15.78 16.97 2.94
C GLY A 172 16.67 16.09 2.04
N THR A 173 17.66 15.39 2.61
CA THR A 173 18.47 14.43 1.85
C THR A 173 17.74 13.11 1.67
N LEU A 174 18.06 12.36 0.59
CA LEU A 174 17.47 11.05 0.38
C LEU A 174 17.93 10.06 1.46
N GLN A 175 16.97 9.54 2.21
CA GLN A 175 17.24 8.45 3.13
C GLN A 175 17.42 7.15 2.36
N GLY A 176 18.45 6.37 2.70
CA GLY A 176 18.64 5.04 2.14
C GLY A 176 17.40 4.15 2.39
N GLU A 177 16.88 3.55 1.33
CA GLU A 177 15.73 2.66 1.44
C GLU A 177 16.05 1.44 2.28
N GLY A 178 15.20 1.15 3.25
CA GLY A 178 15.28 -0.10 4.01
C GLY A 178 15.11 -1.32 3.08
N ALA A 179 15.73 -2.45 3.46
CA ALA A 179 15.66 -3.69 2.67
C ALA A 179 14.22 -4.11 2.34
N TYR A 180 13.28 -3.87 3.25
CA TYR A 180 11.86 -4.17 3.04
C TYR A 180 11.22 -3.28 1.97
N VAL A 181 11.52 -1.99 1.96
CA VAL A 181 10.98 -1.06 0.94
C VAL A 181 11.49 -1.44 -0.44
N ARG A 182 12.80 -1.73 -0.57
CA ARG A 182 13.38 -2.21 -1.84
C ARG A 182 12.71 -3.51 -2.31
N TYR A 183 12.48 -4.44 -1.39
CA TYR A 183 11.77 -5.68 -1.70
C TYR A 183 10.33 -5.43 -2.19
N GLU A 184 9.56 -4.55 -1.53
CA GLU A 184 8.19 -4.22 -1.95
C GLU A 184 8.17 -3.53 -3.33
N MET A 185 9.11 -2.62 -3.60
CA MET A 185 9.21 -1.99 -4.92
C MET A 185 9.56 -3.00 -6.02
N TRP A 186 10.51 -3.90 -5.74
CA TRP A 186 10.83 -5.00 -6.65
C TRP A 186 9.64 -5.93 -6.91
N LEU A 187 8.87 -6.27 -5.87
CA LEU A 187 7.66 -7.09 -6.01
C LEU A 187 6.60 -6.39 -6.89
N ARG A 188 6.41 -5.08 -6.70
CA ARG A 188 5.52 -4.28 -7.56
C ARG A 188 5.95 -4.26 -9.03
N ASP A 189 7.25 -4.24 -9.30
CA ASP A 189 7.74 -4.37 -10.68
C ASP A 189 7.40 -5.74 -11.27
N LEU A 190 7.51 -6.83 -10.50
CA LEU A 190 7.14 -8.16 -10.94
C LEU A 190 5.63 -8.27 -11.22
N GLU A 191 4.79 -7.72 -10.35
CA GLU A 191 3.33 -7.67 -10.54
C GLU A 191 2.96 -6.84 -11.77
N THR A 192 3.55 -5.66 -11.94
CA THR A 192 3.37 -4.81 -13.13
C THR A 192 3.73 -5.56 -14.41
N ARG A 193 4.82 -6.33 -14.38
CA ARG A 193 5.26 -7.15 -15.52
C ARG A 193 4.30 -8.32 -15.79
N PHE A 194 3.84 -8.99 -14.73
CA PHE A 194 3.01 -10.18 -14.84
C PHE A 194 1.57 -9.85 -15.25
N HIS A 195 0.93 -8.90 -14.54
CA HIS A 195 -0.44 -8.48 -14.88
C HIS A 195 -0.79 -7.09 -14.33
N SER A 196 -0.96 -6.92 -13.01
CA SER A 196 -1.44 -5.69 -12.39
C SER A 196 -1.01 -5.60 -10.93
N LEU A 197 -0.78 -4.39 -10.44
CA LEU A 197 -0.61 -4.17 -9.01
C LEU A 197 -1.87 -4.57 -8.22
N VAL A 198 -1.66 -5.16 -7.07
CA VAL A 198 -2.75 -5.47 -6.12
C VAL A 198 -3.06 -4.32 -5.16
N GLY A 199 -2.31 -3.22 -5.23
CA GLY A 199 -2.52 -2.00 -4.45
C GLY A 199 -1.53 -0.92 -4.86
N LEU A 200 -1.95 0.35 -4.81
CA LEU A 200 -1.17 1.50 -5.18
C LEU A 200 -0.43 2.08 -3.96
N SER A 201 0.41 3.09 -4.18
CA SER A 201 0.91 3.94 -3.09
C SER A 201 -0.20 4.90 -2.64
N GLY A 202 -0.55 4.87 -1.34
CA GLY A 202 -1.58 5.74 -0.81
C GLY A 202 -1.18 7.23 -0.72
N SER A 203 0.11 7.53 -0.90
CA SER A 203 0.66 8.89 -0.80
C SER A 203 0.64 9.65 -2.12
N PHE A 204 0.81 8.92 -3.25
CA PHE A 204 0.75 9.49 -4.59
C PHE A 204 0.41 8.39 -5.61
N PHE A 205 -0.68 8.56 -6.31
CA PHE A 205 -1.10 7.73 -7.44
C PHE A 205 -2.04 8.51 -8.37
N ALA A 206 -2.24 8.00 -9.56
CA ALA A 206 -3.20 8.56 -10.49
C ALA A 206 -4.08 7.47 -11.12
N ALA A 207 -5.29 7.85 -11.51
CA ALA A 207 -6.22 6.95 -12.18
C ALA A 207 -7.02 7.67 -13.27
N ARG A 208 -7.40 6.93 -14.31
CA ARG A 208 -8.34 7.42 -15.32
C ARG A 208 -9.70 7.70 -14.70
N ARG A 209 -10.41 8.69 -15.23
CA ARG A 209 -11.75 9.07 -14.78
C ARG A 209 -12.73 7.91 -14.70
N ASN A 210 -12.75 7.02 -15.70
CA ASN A 210 -13.64 5.87 -15.69
C ASN A 210 -13.34 4.86 -14.56
N VAL A 211 -12.09 4.76 -14.12
CA VAL A 211 -11.71 3.99 -12.93
C VAL A 211 -12.23 4.67 -11.68
N CYS A 212 -12.06 6.01 -11.58
CA CYS A 212 -12.55 6.80 -10.46
C CYS A 212 -14.09 6.81 -10.38
N ALA A 213 -14.81 6.61 -11.47
CA ALA A 213 -16.27 6.45 -11.48
C ALA A 213 -16.78 5.22 -10.70
N LYS A 214 -15.87 4.27 -10.37
CA LYS A 214 -16.12 3.11 -9.51
C LYS A 214 -15.69 3.34 -8.05
N TRP A 215 -15.50 4.60 -7.67
CA TRP A 215 -15.09 4.96 -6.30
C TRP A 215 -16.11 4.50 -5.28
N ASP A 216 -15.61 3.98 -4.16
CA ASP A 216 -16.41 3.55 -3.02
C ASP A 216 -15.69 4.01 -1.75
N ASN A 217 -16.25 4.98 -1.06
CA ASN A 217 -15.62 5.58 0.11
C ASN A 217 -15.50 4.65 1.34
N ARG A 218 -16.09 3.46 1.26
CA ARG A 218 -15.93 2.38 2.26
C ARG A 218 -14.67 1.56 2.02
N VAL A 219 -14.06 1.68 0.83
CA VAL A 219 -12.88 0.94 0.39
C VAL A 219 -11.68 1.88 0.41
N GLN A 220 -10.56 1.41 0.90
CA GLN A 220 -9.30 2.18 0.92
C GLN A 220 -8.92 2.61 -0.50
N SER A 221 -8.66 3.90 -0.71
CA SER A 221 -8.55 4.51 -2.05
C SER A 221 -7.49 3.87 -2.96
N ASP A 222 -6.30 3.63 -2.44
CA ASP A 222 -5.17 3.02 -3.16
C ASP A 222 -5.43 1.55 -3.54
N PHE A 223 -6.03 0.79 -2.62
CA PHE A 223 -6.38 -0.60 -2.87
C PHE A 223 -7.62 -0.70 -3.78
N GLY A 224 -8.69 0.05 -3.48
CA GLY A 224 -9.93 0.06 -4.26
C GLY A 224 -9.71 0.46 -5.72
N THR A 225 -8.84 1.43 -5.98
CA THR A 225 -8.50 1.87 -7.34
C THR A 225 -7.84 0.74 -8.14
N ALA A 226 -6.90 -0.01 -7.55
CA ALA A 226 -6.29 -1.15 -8.21
C ALA A 226 -7.33 -2.24 -8.57
N LEU A 227 -8.27 -2.53 -7.64
CA LEU A 227 -9.36 -3.48 -7.89
C LEU A 227 -10.29 -2.99 -9.00
N SER A 228 -10.65 -1.71 -8.99
CA SER A 228 -11.54 -1.10 -9.99
C SER A 228 -10.92 -1.13 -11.40
N CYS A 229 -9.59 -0.97 -11.53
CA CYS A 229 -8.90 -1.13 -12.82
C CYS A 229 -9.21 -2.49 -13.44
N VAL A 230 -9.02 -3.56 -12.67
CA VAL A 230 -9.19 -4.93 -13.20
C VAL A 230 -10.66 -5.27 -13.46
N GLN A 231 -11.59 -4.73 -12.65
CA GLN A 231 -13.03 -4.87 -12.92
C GLN A 231 -13.46 -4.23 -14.25
N LEU A 232 -12.71 -3.21 -14.71
CA LEU A 232 -12.92 -2.56 -16.00
C LEU A 232 -12.07 -3.16 -17.14
N GLY A 233 -11.38 -4.29 -16.91
CA GLY A 233 -10.48 -4.90 -17.87
C GLY A 233 -9.17 -4.14 -18.09
N MET A 234 -8.89 -3.15 -17.27
CA MET A 234 -7.66 -2.36 -17.24
C MET A 234 -6.68 -2.94 -16.22
N ARG A 235 -5.53 -2.30 -16.05
CA ARG A 235 -4.53 -2.66 -15.06
C ARG A 235 -3.97 -1.46 -14.30
N ALA A 236 -3.53 -1.69 -13.09
CA ALA A 236 -2.73 -0.77 -12.31
C ALA A 236 -1.24 -1.14 -12.46
N ILE A 237 -0.38 -0.14 -12.60
CA ILE A 237 1.07 -0.35 -12.76
C ILE A 237 1.87 0.51 -11.79
N SER A 238 3.12 0.10 -11.52
CA SER A 238 4.16 0.95 -10.93
C SER A 238 5.08 1.45 -12.04
N ASP A 239 5.41 2.74 -12.02
CA ASP A 239 6.46 3.30 -12.86
C ASP A 239 7.54 3.93 -11.97
N ARG A 240 8.79 3.47 -12.11
CA ARG A 240 9.92 3.92 -11.29
C ARG A 240 10.26 5.40 -11.46
N ARG A 241 9.79 6.01 -12.54
CA ARG A 241 9.98 7.44 -12.85
C ARG A 241 8.97 8.34 -12.12
N VAL A 242 7.81 7.76 -11.73
CA VAL A 242 6.78 8.48 -10.98
C VAL A 242 7.11 8.39 -9.50
N ILE A 243 7.69 9.46 -8.94
CA ILE A 243 8.26 9.48 -7.60
C ILE A 243 7.46 10.41 -6.69
N GLY A 244 7.17 9.96 -5.47
CA GLY A 244 6.66 10.79 -4.38
C GLY A 244 7.64 10.81 -3.21
N TYR A 245 8.05 12.02 -2.78
CA TYR A 245 8.92 12.21 -1.62
C TYR A 245 8.13 12.51 -0.37
N TYR A 246 8.50 11.93 0.76
CA TYR A 246 7.92 12.26 2.05
C TYR A 246 8.86 11.99 3.22
N LYS A 247 8.65 12.72 4.31
CA LYS A 247 9.44 12.57 5.53
C LYS A 247 9.11 11.25 6.24
N ASN A 248 10.13 10.56 6.71
CA ASN A 248 9.96 9.31 7.42
C ASN A 248 9.35 9.53 8.82
N ILE A 249 8.54 8.57 9.28
CA ILE A 249 8.02 8.56 10.66
C ILE A 249 9.06 7.87 11.54
N SER A 250 9.68 8.62 12.43
CA SER A 250 10.67 8.09 13.39
C SER A 250 10.05 7.33 14.57
N ASP A 251 8.78 7.59 14.87
CA ASP A 251 8.06 7.03 16.03
C ASP A 251 7.57 5.60 15.74
N THR A 252 8.19 4.61 16.38
CA THR A 252 7.88 3.18 16.24
C THR A 252 6.44 2.84 16.64
N GLN A 253 5.86 3.53 17.64
CA GLN A 253 4.49 3.26 18.07
C GLN A 253 3.46 3.74 17.04
N LYS A 254 3.68 4.92 16.48
CA LYS A 254 2.84 5.47 15.41
C LYS A 254 2.92 4.59 14.16
N GLU A 255 4.10 4.10 13.83
CA GLU A 255 4.31 3.19 12.70
C GLU A 255 3.57 1.85 12.90
N TYR A 256 3.60 1.29 14.11
CA TYR A 256 2.81 0.09 14.45
C TYR A 256 1.32 0.32 14.29
N GLN A 257 0.78 1.41 14.85
CA GLN A 257 -0.63 1.76 14.74
C GLN A 257 -1.05 1.99 13.27
N ARG A 258 -0.18 2.64 12.49
CA ARG A 258 -0.37 2.82 11.05
C ARG A 258 -0.49 1.49 10.33
N LYS A 259 0.39 0.52 10.63
CA LYS A 259 0.35 -0.84 10.03
C LYS A 259 -0.95 -1.57 10.39
N VAL A 260 -1.33 -1.61 11.67
CA VAL A 260 -2.59 -2.23 12.11
C VAL A 260 -3.77 -1.63 11.36
N ARG A 261 -3.88 -0.30 11.32
CA ARG A 261 -4.94 0.42 10.60
C ARG A 261 -4.96 0.07 9.11
N THR A 262 -3.81 0.12 8.44
CA THR A 262 -3.71 -0.17 7.00
C THR A 262 -4.15 -1.60 6.68
N VAL A 263 -3.73 -2.58 7.48
CA VAL A 263 -4.10 -3.98 7.28
C VAL A 263 -5.59 -4.21 7.58
N THR A 264 -6.12 -3.67 8.68
CA THR A 264 -7.55 -3.77 9.03
C THR A 264 -8.42 -3.19 7.91
N ARG A 265 -8.08 -2.01 7.40
CA ARG A 265 -8.79 -1.38 6.27
C ARG A 265 -8.64 -2.19 4.98
N GLY A 266 -7.46 -2.74 4.71
CA GLY A 266 -7.22 -3.61 3.56
C GLY A 266 -8.07 -4.87 3.60
N MET A 267 -8.17 -5.55 4.76
CA MET A 267 -9.04 -6.72 4.95
C MET A 267 -10.52 -6.35 4.75
N GLY A 268 -10.96 -5.21 5.29
CA GLY A 268 -12.32 -4.68 5.08
C GLY A 268 -12.61 -4.41 3.61
N SER A 269 -11.67 -3.77 2.91
CA SER A 269 -11.77 -3.48 1.47
C SER A 269 -11.88 -4.75 0.63
N LEU A 270 -11.05 -5.77 0.93
CA LEU A 270 -11.11 -7.04 0.22
C LEU A 270 -12.42 -7.79 0.50
N ARG A 271 -12.98 -7.68 1.72
CA ARG A 271 -14.29 -8.27 2.04
C ARG A 271 -15.42 -7.65 1.21
N ILE A 272 -15.40 -6.31 1.03
CA ILE A 272 -16.39 -5.58 0.20
C ILE A 272 -16.25 -5.97 -1.28
N ARG A 273 -15.03 -6.20 -1.76
CA ARG A 273 -14.70 -6.50 -3.17
C ARG A 273 -14.22 -7.96 -3.34
N ALA A 274 -14.77 -8.91 -2.57
CA ALA A 274 -14.32 -10.30 -2.53
C ALA A 274 -14.44 -11.02 -3.90
N GLU A 275 -15.27 -10.52 -4.80
CA GLU A 275 -15.42 -11.03 -6.16
C GLU A 275 -14.10 -11.07 -6.94
N VAL A 276 -13.12 -10.22 -6.62
CA VAL A 276 -11.81 -10.22 -7.28
C VAL A 276 -10.99 -11.50 -7.04
N LEU A 277 -11.37 -12.29 -6.04
CA LEU A 277 -10.79 -13.60 -5.77
C LEU A 277 -11.35 -14.69 -6.68
N ASN A 278 -12.35 -14.39 -7.50
CA ASN A 278 -12.90 -15.36 -8.45
C ASN A 278 -11.93 -15.55 -9.64
N VAL A 279 -11.20 -16.67 -9.62
CA VAL A 279 -10.18 -17.02 -10.61
C VAL A 279 -10.78 -17.14 -12.02
N SER A 280 -12.02 -17.63 -12.14
CA SER A 280 -12.70 -17.78 -13.44
C SER A 280 -12.98 -16.43 -14.10
N ARG A 281 -13.19 -15.37 -13.30
CA ARG A 281 -13.50 -14.03 -13.80
C ARG A 281 -12.25 -13.15 -13.94
N TYR A 282 -11.32 -13.22 -12.99
CA TYR A 282 -10.19 -12.30 -12.90
C TYR A 282 -8.83 -12.95 -13.12
N GLY A 283 -8.79 -14.29 -13.27
CA GLY A 283 -7.61 -15.04 -13.70
C GLY A 283 -6.34 -14.71 -12.92
N ARG A 284 -5.33 -14.17 -13.64
CA ARG A 284 -4.02 -13.80 -13.06
C ARG A 284 -4.13 -12.84 -11.87
N PHE A 285 -5.07 -11.90 -11.91
CA PHE A 285 -5.24 -10.94 -10.82
C PHE A 285 -5.74 -11.59 -9.53
N SER A 286 -6.66 -12.55 -9.62
CA SER A 286 -7.09 -13.31 -8.44
C SER A 286 -5.92 -14.02 -7.79
N PHE A 287 -5.01 -14.59 -8.60
CA PHE A 287 -3.78 -15.21 -8.10
C PHE A 287 -2.87 -14.19 -7.41
N GLU A 288 -2.67 -12.99 -8.00
CA GLU A 288 -1.88 -11.91 -7.39
C GLU A 288 -2.47 -11.46 -6.05
N VAL A 289 -3.79 -11.18 -5.99
CA VAL A 289 -4.46 -10.75 -4.74
C VAL A 289 -4.39 -11.85 -3.68
N PHE A 290 -4.65 -13.09 -4.05
CA PHE A 290 -4.56 -14.22 -3.11
C PHE A 290 -3.13 -14.34 -2.56
N SER A 291 -2.14 -14.38 -3.43
CA SER A 291 -0.74 -14.60 -3.06
C SER A 291 -0.13 -13.45 -2.26
N HIS A 292 -0.36 -12.21 -2.71
CA HIS A 292 0.22 -11.02 -2.08
C HIS A 292 -0.54 -10.59 -0.81
N LYS A 293 -1.89 -10.60 -0.83
CA LYS A 293 -2.68 -10.08 0.29
C LYS A 293 -3.17 -11.19 1.21
N VAL A 294 -3.93 -12.16 0.68
CA VAL A 294 -4.56 -13.18 1.54
C VAL A 294 -3.50 -14.03 2.25
N MET A 295 -2.52 -14.57 1.52
CA MET A 295 -1.47 -15.40 2.09
C MET A 295 -0.58 -14.60 3.06
N ARG A 296 -0.28 -13.32 2.76
CA ARG A 296 0.47 -12.46 3.68
C ARG A 296 -0.29 -12.20 4.99
N TRP A 297 -1.60 -11.98 4.91
CA TRP A 297 -2.44 -11.80 6.10
C TRP A 297 -2.67 -13.10 6.87
N ALA A 298 -2.55 -14.25 6.22
CA ALA A 298 -2.60 -15.56 6.84
C ALA A 298 -1.25 -15.97 7.49
N THR A 299 -0.14 -15.33 7.15
CA THR A 299 1.20 -15.67 7.66
C THR A 299 1.27 -15.83 9.18
N PRO A 300 0.76 -14.90 10.03
CA PRO A 300 0.88 -15.07 11.49
C PRO A 300 0.18 -16.32 12.01
N TRP A 301 -0.91 -16.76 11.37
CA TRP A 301 -1.59 -18.00 11.74
C TRP A 301 -0.76 -19.24 11.41
N PHE A 302 -0.08 -19.24 10.25
CA PHE A 302 0.87 -20.30 9.89
C PHE A 302 2.09 -20.30 10.80
N LEU A 303 2.59 -19.13 11.22
CA LEU A 303 3.68 -19.04 12.19
C LEU A 303 3.29 -19.64 13.56
N LEU A 304 2.07 -19.40 14.03
CA LEU A 304 1.55 -20.01 15.25
C LEU A 304 1.34 -21.53 15.08
N GLY A 305 0.83 -21.98 13.94
CA GLY A 305 0.69 -23.39 13.61
C GLY A 305 2.05 -24.10 13.55
N ALA A 306 3.05 -23.48 12.94
CA ALA A 306 4.41 -23.99 12.92
C ALA A 306 5.02 -24.09 14.34
N LEU A 307 4.76 -23.10 15.21
CA LEU A 307 5.21 -23.15 16.61
C LEU A 307 4.58 -24.31 17.37
N ALA A 308 3.25 -24.46 17.29
CA ALA A 308 2.53 -25.51 18.00
C ALA A 308 2.95 -26.92 17.55
N THR A 309 3.09 -27.12 16.23
CA THR A 309 3.50 -28.40 15.67
C THR A 309 4.97 -28.71 15.96
N ASN A 310 5.86 -27.72 15.89
CA ASN A 310 7.28 -27.90 16.24
C ASN A 310 7.47 -28.23 17.72
N ALA A 311 6.73 -27.57 18.62
CA ALA A 311 6.76 -27.89 20.06
C ALA A 311 6.34 -29.35 20.32
N ALA A 312 5.30 -29.84 19.60
CA ALA A 312 4.89 -31.23 19.69
C ALA A 312 5.96 -32.21 19.15
N LEU A 313 6.77 -31.81 18.17
CA LEU A 313 7.84 -32.60 17.58
C LEU A 313 9.17 -32.54 18.35
N ALA A 314 9.34 -31.55 19.24
CA ALA A 314 10.60 -31.31 19.95
C ALA A 314 11.06 -32.50 20.83
N SER A 315 10.13 -33.37 21.27
CA SER A 315 10.43 -34.61 22.02
C SER A 315 11.12 -35.69 21.15
N ARG A 316 11.08 -35.58 19.80
CA ARG A 316 11.51 -36.62 18.86
C ARG A 316 12.99 -36.62 18.51
N GLY A 317 13.67 -35.49 18.63
CA GLY A 317 15.07 -35.44 18.28
C GLY A 317 15.69 -34.05 18.28
N GLY A 318 17.03 -34.02 18.19
CA GLY A 318 17.79 -32.78 18.27
C GLY A 318 17.46 -31.74 17.16
N GLY A 319 17.09 -32.20 15.97
CA GLY A 319 16.73 -31.30 14.85
C GLY A 319 15.51 -30.43 15.16
N TYR A 320 14.40 -31.00 15.62
CA TYR A 320 13.19 -30.22 15.97
C TYR A 320 13.40 -29.37 17.22
N ARG A 321 14.23 -29.81 18.18
CA ARG A 321 14.60 -28.97 19.34
C ARG A 321 15.39 -27.75 18.88
N LEU A 322 16.36 -27.92 18.00
CA LEU A 322 17.12 -26.81 17.43
C LEU A 322 16.23 -25.85 16.68
N LEU A 323 15.33 -26.35 15.82
CA LEU A 323 14.36 -25.53 15.11
C LEU A 323 13.44 -24.78 16.07
N LEU A 324 13.00 -25.38 17.16
CA LEU A 324 12.17 -24.71 18.18
C LEU A 324 12.95 -23.58 18.87
N VAL A 325 14.21 -23.80 19.23
CA VAL A 325 15.08 -22.75 19.81
C VAL A 325 15.24 -21.58 18.86
N ILE A 326 15.54 -21.83 17.58
CA ILE A 326 15.68 -20.80 16.55
C ILE A 326 14.36 -20.03 16.38
N GLN A 327 13.23 -20.73 16.33
CA GLN A 327 11.91 -20.14 16.18
C GLN A 327 11.55 -19.26 17.39
N LEU A 328 11.80 -19.73 18.61
CA LEU A 328 11.58 -18.93 19.83
C LEU A 328 12.51 -17.72 19.89
N ALA A 329 13.80 -17.88 19.53
CA ALA A 329 14.72 -16.77 19.46
C ALA A 329 14.25 -15.70 18.47
N LEU A 330 13.74 -16.10 17.29
CA LEU A 330 13.16 -15.20 16.31
C LEU A 330 11.92 -14.49 16.89
N TYR A 331 10.97 -15.22 17.45
CA TYR A 331 9.70 -14.63 17.92
C TYR A 331 9.88 -13.72 19.15
N LEU A 332 10.87 -14.00 19.99
CA LEU A 332 11.21 -13.15 21.14
C LEU A 332 12.12 -11.98 20.78
N SER A 333 12.69 -11.97 19.58
CA SER A 333 13.66 -10.95 19.16
C SER A 333 13.17 -9.49 19.28
N PRO A 334 11.88 -9.13 19.04
CA PRO A 334 11.40 -7.76 19.28
C PRO A 334 11.43 -7.38 20.77
N ILE A 335 11.11 -8.33 21.64
CA ILE A 335 11.14 -8.12 23.10
C ILE A 335 12.60 -7.95 23.57
N VAL A 336 13.48 -8.88 23.16
CA VAL A 336 14.91 -8.83 23.51
C VAL A 336 15.57 -7.55 23.00
N SER A 337 15.17 -7.08 21.80
CA SER A 337 15.72 -5.84 21.23
C SER A 337 15.40 -4.56 22.02
N ARG A 338 14.40 -4.61 22.92
CA ARG A 338 14.12 -3.48 23.85
C ARG A 338 15.18 -3.38 24.94
N PHE A 339 15.72 -4.50 25.37
CA PHE A 339 16.76 -4.58 26.41
C PHE A 339 18.17 -4.53 25.80
N VAL A 340 18.32 -4.98 24.53
CA VAL A 340 19.59 -5.01 23.80
C VAL A 340 19.42 -4.25 22.47
N PRO A 341 19.41 -2.90 22.46
CA PRO A 341 19.14 -2.09 21.26
C PRO A 341 20.14 -2.34 20.12
N ARG A 342 21.37 -2.77 20.44
CA ARG A 342 22.40 -3.13 19.44
C ARG A 342 21.95 -4.19 18.42
N LEU A 343 21.00 -5.07 18.79
CA LEU A 343 20.44 -6.07 17.87
C LEU A 343 19.78 -5.44 16.65
N ARG A 344 19.19 -4.25 16.80
CA ARG A 344 18.55 -3.51 15.68
C ARG A 344 19.57 -2.96 14.67
N ASN A 345 20.86 -2.93 15.03
CA ASN A 345 21.93 -2.48 14.15
C ASN A 345 22.55 -3.63 13.34
N ILE A 346 22.26 -4.88 13.71
CA ILE A 346 22.74 -6.08 13.00
C ILE A 346 21.74 -6.40 11.87
N GLY A 347 22.19 -6.37 10.62
CA GLY A 347 21.34 -6.51 9.43
C GLY A 347 20.34 -7.67 9.49
N PRO A 348 20.80 -8.95 9.66
CA PRO A 348 19.89 -10.10 9.76
C PRO A 348 18.92 -10.02 10.94
N ALA A 349 19.39 -9.60 12.12
CA ALA A 349 18.56 -9.46 13.32
C ALA A 349 17.49 -8.38 13.12
N ARG A 350 17.84 -7.24 12.51
CA ARG A 350 16.90 -6.16 12.17
C ARG A 350 15.78 -6.65 11.26
N ILE A 351 16.10 -7.45 10.24
CA ILE A 351 15.10 -8.02 9.32
C ILE A 351 14.17 -8.96 10.08
N GLY A 352 14.72 -9.86 10.93
CA GLY A 352 13.93 -10.78 11.74
C GLY A 352 13.00 -10.07 12.73
N ILE A 353 13.51 -9.06 13.46
CA ILE A 353 12.74 -8.24 14.38
C ILE A 353 11.57 -7.57 13.63
N TYR A 354 11.86 -6.91 12.50
CA TYR A 354 10.85 -6.24 11.70
C TYR A 354 9.79 -7.21 11.17
N PHE A 355 10.22 -8.41 10.71
CA PHE A 355 9.31 -9.45 10.25
C PHE A 355 8.32 -9.87 11.34
N VAL A 356 8.79 -10.08 12.56
CA VAL A 356 7.91 -10.44 13.70
C VAL A 356 6.99 -9.27 14.05
N GLU A 357 7.50 -8.04 14.15
CA GLU A 357 6.69 -6.86 14.46
C GLU A 357 5.56 -6.65 13.43
N VAL A 358 5.84 -6.85 12.14
CA VAL A 358 4.82 -6.77 11.08
C VAL A 358 3.78 -7.87 11.23
N ASN A 359 4.19 -9.11 11.50
CA ASN A 359 3.26 -10.23 11.65
C ASN A 359 2.40 -10.11 12.92
N VAL A 360 2.93 -9.54 14.01
CA VAL A 360 2.13 -9.20 15.20
C VAL A 360 1.09 -8.12 14.87
N ALA A 361 1.47 -7.10 14.08
CA ALA A 361 0.51 -6.08 13.64
C ALA A 361 -0.58 -6.66 12.72
N ILE A 362 -0.22 -7.60 11.82
CA ILE A 362 -1.18 -8.30 10.96
C ILE A 362 -2.14 -9.16 11.81
N LEU A 363 -1.62 -9.91 12.78
CA LEU A 363 -2.45 -10.72 13.69
C LEU A 363 -3.42 -9.83 14.48
N HIS A 364 -2.94 -8.71 15.03
CA HIS A 364 -3.78 -7.74 15.73
C HIS A 364 -4.89 -7.19 14.81
N ALA A 365 -4.54 -6.79 13.59
CA ALA A 365 -5.52 -6.33 12.60
C ALA A 365 -6.56 -7.41 12.24
N ALA A 366 -6.13 -8.68 12.11
CA ALA A 366 -7.03 -9.79 11.84
C ALA A 366 -8.02 -10.02 12.99
N LEU A 367 -7.54 -9.97 14.24
CA LEU A 367 -8.40 -10.09 15.44
C LEU A 367 -9.41 -8.94 15.55
N LEU A 368 -8.99 -7.69 15.24
CA LEU A 368 -9.91 -6.55 15.18
C LEU A 368 -10.98 -6.75 14.10
N THR A 369 -10.58 -7.21 12.92
CA THR A 369 -11.51 -7.46 11.80
C THR A 369 -12.52 -8.57 12.16
N LEU A 370 -12.07 -9.66 12.79
CA LEU A 370 -12.91 -10.77 13.24
C LEU A 370 -13.87 -10.33 14.35
N SER A 371 -13.47 -9.40 15.23
CA SER A 371 -14.33 -8.84 16.27
C SER A 371 -15.33 -7.77 15.76
N GLY A 372 -15.39 -7.54 14.45
CA GLY A 372 -16.29 -6.56 13.82
C GLY A 372 -15.89 -5.11 14.04
N ARG A 373 -14.73 -4.84 14.60
CA ARG A 373 -14.22 -3.47 14.78
C ARG A 373 -13.63 -2.97 13.47
N THR A 374 -14.29 -1.98 12.86
CA THR A 374 -13.79 -1.29 11.67
C THR A 374 -13.17 0.05 12.07
N ILE A 375 -11.97 0.33 11.56
CA ILE A 375 -11.31 1.64 11.73
C ILE A 375 -11.64 2.47 10.49
N LEU A 376 -12.76 3.19 10.53
CA LEU A 376 -13.24 3.98 9.39
C LEU A 376 -12.61 5.39 9.33
N THR A 377 -12.23 5.96 10.47
CA THR A 377 -11.71 7.32 10.50
C THR A 377 -10.21 7.37 10.23
N TRP A 378 -9.84 8.13 9.21
CA TRP A 378 -8.45 8.45 8.91
C TRP A 378 -7.96 9.54 9.88
N GLU A 379 -6.83 9.30 10.51
CA GLU A 379 -6.08 10.33 11.22
C GLU A 379 -4.77 10.58 10.46
N PRO A 380 -4.48 11.86 10.12
CA PRO A 380 -3.23 12.23 9.47
C PRO A 380 -2.04 11.75 10.31
N SER A 381 -1.05 11.19 9.66
CA SER A 381 0.21 10.91 10.34
C SER A 381 0.85 12.25 10.69
N LYS A 382 0.95 12.61 11.97
CA LYS A 382 1.81 13.72 12.41
C LYS A 382 3.25 13.32 12.07
N ARG A 383 3.71 13.76 10.91
CA ARG A 383 5.08 13.58 10.42
C ARG A 383 5.91 14.79 10.75
#